data_8ae7e733ad534021a052618c02ba03fe
#
_entry.id   8ae7e733ad534021a052618c02ba03fe
#
_cell.length_a   1.000
_cell.length_b   1.000
_cell.length_c   1.000
_cell.angle_alpha   90.00
_cell.angle_beta   90.00
_cell.angle_gamma   90.00
#
_symmetry.space_group_name_H-M   'P 1'
#
loop_
_entity.id
_entity.type
_entity.pdbx_description
1 polymer ?
#
loop_
_entity_poly.entity_id
_entity_poly.type
_entity_poly.pdbx_seq_one_letter_code
_entity_poly.pdbx_strand_id
1 'polypeptide(L)'
;LIATADGPKVIEFNARFGDPETEVVLPKLTSDLGAGINAILNGETPEFTWDEDNATLGVVIASEGYPTNVVKGAAIPEITVDDDSHVYYAGVARGEHGLVANSGRVLLVETSAADIKAAQDKVYAIIDKLDTKGMFYRHDIGFKALNA
;
A
#
# COMPACT_ATOMS: atom_id res chain seq x y z
N LEU A 1 -11.44 3.13 -13.51
CA LEU A 1 -12.63 2.65 -14.22
C LEU A 1 -13.35 1.58 -13.41
N ILE A 2 -14.64 1.44 -13.61
CA ILE A 2 -15.45 0.33 -13.10
C ILE A 2 -16.22 -0.32 -14.26
N ALA A 3 -16.21 -1.64 -14.33
CA ALA A 3 -17.03 -2.39 -15.29
C ALA A 3 -18.47 -2.47 -14.76
N THR A 4 -19.44 -2.08 -15.58
CA THR A 4 -20.87 -2.16 -15.29
C THR A 4 -21.61 -2.88 -16.40
N ALA A 5 -22.89 -3.24 -16.17
CA ALA A 5 -23.74 -3.83 -17.20
C ALA A 5 -23.88 -2.92 -18.44
N ASP A 6 -23.76 -1.61 -18.26
CA ASP A 6 -23.84 -0.60 -19.34
C ASP A 6 -22.46 -0.23 -19.91
N GLY A 7 -21.45 -1.06 -19.70
CA GLY A 7 -20.07 -0.85 -20.12
C GLY A 7 -19.20 -0.13 -19.07
N PRO A 8 -17.95 0.18 -19.41
CA PRO A 8 -17.00 0.79 -18.48
C PRO A 8 -17.39 2.24 -18.15
N LYS A 9 -17.36 2.58 -16.87
CA LYS A 9 -17.59 3.94 -16.36
C LYS A 9 -16.31 4.49 -15.72
N VAL A 10 -16.07 5.79 -15.91
CA VAL A 10 -14.96 6.50 -15.27
C VAL A 10 -15.33 6.84 -13.83
N ILE A 11 -14.44 6.49 -12.88
CA ILE A 11 -14.56 6.92 -11.49
C ILE A 11 -13.70 8.16 -11.27
N GLU A 12 -12.41 8.07 -11.66
CA GLU A 12 -11.45 9.16 -11.55
C GLU A 12 -10.34 9.02 -12.59
N PHE A 13 -9.55 10.09 -12.76
CA PHE A 13 -8.30 10.10 -13.50
C PHE A 13 -7.14 10.28 -12.52
N ASN A 14 -6.30 9.25 -12.36
CA ASN A 14 -5.05 9.34 -11.61
C ASN A 14 -3.94 9.90 -12.51
N ALA A 15 -3.69 11.22 -12.42
CA ALA A 15 -2.62 11.90 -13.17
C ALA A 15 -1.32 12.02 -12.34
N ARG A 16 -1.16 11.21 -11.31
CA ARG A 16 0.00 11.09 -10.42
C ARG A 16 0.09 9.64 -9.95
N PHE A 17 1.15 9.29 -9.23
CA PHE A 17 1.22 7.99 -8.57
C PHE A 17 0.04 7.79 -7.63
N GLY A 18 -0.66 6.65 -7.78
CA GLY A 18 -1.80 6.29 -6.94
C GLY A 18 -1.37 5.97 -5.51
N ASP A 19 -2.23 6.22 -4.54
CA ASP A 19 -2.10 5.80 -3.15
C ASP A 19 -3.37 5.01 -2.81
N PRO A 20 -3.26 3.71 -2.53
CA PRO A 20 -2.08 2.93 -2.15
C PRO A 20 -1.42 2.10 -3.29
N GLU A 21 -1.69 2.36 -4.58
CA GLU A 21 -1.18 1.50 -5.66
C GLU A 21 0.35 1.58 -5.80
N THR A 22 0.93 2.76 -5.61
CA THR A 22 2.38 2.98 -5.78
C THR A 22 3.20 2.10 -4.84
N GLU A 23 2.74 1.96 -3.61
CA GLU A 23 3.40 1.21 -2.54
C GLU A 23 3.43 -0.30 -2.79
N VAL A 24 2.59 -0.80 -3.71
CA VAL A 24 2.58 -2.23 -4.09
C VAL A 24 3.08 -2.47 -5.53
N VAL A 25 3.20 -1.42 -6.34
CA VAL A 25 3.70 -1.53 -7.73
C VAL A 25 5.20 -1.27 -7.79
N LEU A 26 5.69 -0.17 -7.17
CA LEU A 26 7.10 0.20 -7.25
C LEU A 26 8.07 -0.80 -6.60
N PRO A 27 7.74 -1.51 -5.52
CA PRO A 27 8.61 -2.57 -5.00
C PRO A 27 8.94 -3.67 -6.01
N LYS A 28 8.09 -3.87 -7.02
CA LYS A 28 8.34 -4.82 -8.10
C LYS A 28 9.25 -4.28 -9.22
N LEU A 29 9.54 -2.97 -9.24
CA LEU A 29 10.43 -2.37 -10.23
C LEU A 29 11.89 -2.70 -9.88
N THR A 30 12.56 -3.46 -10.74
CA THR A 30 13.96 -3.88 -10.56
C THR A 30 14.98 -2.96 -11.24
N SER A 31 14.53 -2.15 -12.20
CA SER A 31 15.35 -1.12 -12.84
C SER A 31 15.30 0.22 -12.08
N ASP A 32 16.25 1.11 -12.37
CA ASP A 32 16.30 2.45 -11.79
C ASP A 32 15.17 3.34 -12.36
N LEU A 33 14.21 3.70 -11.50
CA LEU A 33 13.10 4.58 -11.87
C LEU A 33 13.59 5.98 -12.30
N GLY A 34 14.61 6.52 -11.64
CA GLY A 34 15.16 7.84 -11.95
C GLY A 34 15.83 7.87 -13.32
N ALA A 35 16.59 6.81 -13.66
CA ALA A 35 17.17 6.65 -14.98
C ALA A 35 16.10 6.54 -16.07
N GLY A 36 15.02 5.76 -15.81
CA GLY A 36 13.90 5.64 -16.73
C GLY A 36 13.17 6.97 -16.96
N ILE A 37 12.91 7.74 -15.91
CA ILE A 37 12.29 9.07 -16.02
C ILE A 37 13.20 10.02 -16.80
N ASN A 38 14.50 10.00 -16.56
CA ASN A 38 15.45 10.84 -17.28
C ASN A 38 15.50 10.49 -18.79
N ALA A 39 15.45 9.22 -19.15
CA ALA A 39 15.34 8.79 -20.54
C ALA A 39 14.09 9.38 -21.22
N ILE A 40 12.93 9.30 -20.58
CA ILE A 40 11.68 9.90 -21.08
C ILE A 40 11.83 11.41 -21.30
N LEU A 41 12.43 12.13 -20.37
CA LEU A 41 12.61 13.59 -20.48
C LEU A 41 13.56 13.96 -21.63
N ASN A 42 14.48 13.09 -21.98
CA ASN A 42 15.38 13.25 -23.12
C ASN A 42 14.79 12.79 -24.47
N GLY A 43 13.54 12.31 -24.48
CA GLY A 43 12.89 11.76 -25.67
C GLY A 43 13.35 10.36 -26.05
N GLU A 44 13.97 9.65 -25.13
CA GLU A 44 14.43 8.27 -25.28
C GLU A 44 13.36 7.29 -24.79
N THR A 45 13.41 6.04 -25.24
CA THR A 45 12.53 4.97 -24.71
C THR A 45 13.14 4.41 -23.43
N PRO A 46 12.43 4.47 -22.29
CA PRO A 46 12.94 3.89 -21.05
C PRO A 46 12.89 2.36 -21.10
N GLU A 47 13.85 1.72 -20.48
CA GLU A 47 13.83 0.28 -20.23
C GLU A 47 13.47 0.04 -18.76
N PHE A 48 12.25 -0.45 -18.50
CA PHE A 48 11.81 -0.87 -17.18
C PHE A 48 11.77 -2.39 -17.08
N THR A 49 12.40 -2.91 -16.05
CA THR A 49 12.36 -4.34 -15.70
C THR A 49 11.64 -4.52 -14.36
N TRP A 50 10.90 -5.61 -14.25
CA TRP A 50 10.04 -5.89 -13.11
C TRP A 50 10.31 -7.27 -12.54
N ASP A 51 10.13 -7.42 -11.24
CA ASP A 51 10.07 -8.73 -10.60
C ASP A 51 8.79 -9.44 -11.05
N GLU A 52 8.94 -10.49 -11.87
CA GLU A 52 7.84 -11.31 -12.37
C GLU A 52 7.61 -12.57 -11.52
N ASP A 53 8.55 -12.91 -10.64
CA ASP A 53 8.55 -14.14 -9.86
C ASP A 53 7.74 -14.04 -8.57
N ASN A 54 7.61 -12.84 -8.00
CA ASN A 54 6.93 -12.62 -6.73
C ASN A 54 5.62 -11.83 -6.90
N ALA A 55 4.70 -12.07 -6.00
CA ALA A 55 3.49 -11.26 -5.82
C ALA A 55 3.68 -10.28 -4.65
N THR A 56 3.13 -9.08 -4.79
CA THR A 56 3.15 -8.04 -3.75
C THR A 56 1.72 -7.73 -3.30
N LEU A 57 1.52 -7.61 -1.98
CA LEU A 57 0.25 -7.24 -1.39
C LEU A 57 0.44 -6.24 -0.26
N GLY A 58 -0.37 -5.17 -0.27
CA GLY A 58 -0.34 -4.14 0.76
C GLY A 58 -1.69 -4.00 1.46
N VAL A 59 -1.66 -3.80 2.77
CA VAL A 59 -2.85 -3.55 3.59
C VAL A 59 -2.72 -2.20 4.28
N VAL A 60 -3.69 -1.31 4.02
CA VAL A 60 -3.78 0.00 4.65
C VAL A 60 -4.35 -0.14 6.06
N ILE A 61 -3.69 0.49 7.03
CA ILE A 61 -4.22 0.74 8.36
C ILE A 61 -4.76 2.18 8.39
N ALA A 62 -6.05 2.32 8.70
CA ALA A 62 -6.77 3.58 8.71
C ALA A 62 -7.17 3.98 10.13
N SER A 63 -7.31 5.29 10.36
CA SER A 63 -7.86 5.81 11.61
C SER A 63 -9.33 5.41 11.79
N GLU A 64 -9.74 5.16 13.01
CA GLU A 64 -11.16 4.98 13.34
C GLU A 64 -12.01 6.11 12.76
N GLY A 65 -13.20 5.77 12.25
CA GLY A 65 -14.14 6.71 11.63
C GLY A 65 -13.80 7.14 10.20
N TYR A 66 -12.70 6.67 9.63
CA TYR A 66 -12.43 6.90 8.20
C TYR A 66 -13.53 6.25 7.32
N PRO A 67 -14.01 6.90 6.22
CA PRO A 67 -13.51 8.16 5.64
C PRO A 67 -14.19 9.43 6.17
N THR A 68 -15.26 9.35 6.96
CA THR A 68 -16.14 10.50 7.24
C THR A 68 -15.83 11.23 8.55
N ASN A 69 -15.52 10.52 9.63
CA ASN A 69 -15.31 11.06 10.97
C ASN A 69 -13.97 10.60 11.55
N VAL A 70 -12.89 10.98 10.90
CA VAL A 70 -11.53 10.54 11.25
C VAL A 70 -11.15 10.94 12.67
N VAL A 71 -10.87 9.95 13.51
CA VAL A 71 -10.34 10.13 14.88
C VAL A 71 -8.82 10.15 14.79
N LYS A 72 -8.22 11.27 15.25
CA LYS A 72 -6.76 11.45 15.25
C LYS A 72 -6.17 11.11 16.62
N GLY A 73 -4.85 10.92 16.66
CA GLY A 73 -4.08 10.78 17.90
C GLY A 73 -3.87 9.36 18.36
N ALA A 74 -4.37 8.33 17.65
CA ALA A 74 -4.05 6.94 17.97
C ALA A 74 -2.53 6.73 17.89
N ALA A 75 -1.93 6.12 18.92
CA ALA A 75 -0.51 5.80 18.92
C ALA A 75 -0.21 4.74 17.85
N ILE A 76 0.89 4.93 17.12
CA ILE A 76 1.36 3.97 16.13
C ILE A 76 2.39 3.07 16.83
N PRO A 77 2.15 1.75 16.90
CA PRO A 77 3.11 0.83 17.48
C PRO A 77 4.40 0.77 16.66
N GLU A 78 5.49 0.31 17.26
CA GLU A 78 6.69 -0.07 16.54
C GLU A 78 6.38 -1.30 15.67
N ILE A 79 6.72 -1.22 14.39
CA ILE A 79 6.44 -2.28 13.41
C ILE A 79 7.76 -2.83 12.92
N THR A 80 8.03 -4.08 13.24
CA THR A 80 9.21 -4.79 12.74
C THR A 80 8.82 -5.66 11.56
N VAL A 81 9.53 -5.52 10.46
CA VAL A 81 9.35 -6.28 9.22
C VAL A 81 10.68 -6.90 8.78
N ASP A 82 10.62 -7.88 7.90
CA ASP A 82 11.79 -8.47 7.24
C ASP A 82 12.16 -7.70 5.95
N ASP A 83 13.20 -8.18 5.24
CA ASP A 83 13.76 -7.51 4.06
C ASP A 83 12.78 -7.51 2.86
N ASP A 84 11.81 -8.43 2.82
CA ASP A 84 10.78 -8.53 1.77
C ASP A 84 9.46 -7.84 2.17
N SER A 85 9.50 -6.98 3.16
CA SER A 85 8.31 -6.28 3.68
C SER A 85 8.65 -4.84 4.02
N HIS A 86 7.70 -3.93 3.79
CA HIS A 86 7.90 -2.50 4.00
C HIS A 86 6.72 -1.87 4.75
N VAL A 87 7.02 -0.80 5.49
CA VAL A 87 6.01 0.05 6.13
C VAL A 87 6.08 1.45 5.54
N TYR A 88 5.03 1.86 4.89
CA TYR A 88 4.89 3.20 4.30
C TYR A 88 3.99 4.06 5.18
N TYR A 89 4.57 5.09 5.78
CA TYR A 89 3.82 6.03 6.61
C TYR A 89 3.19 7.13 5.74
N ALA A 90 1.89 7.37 5.90
CA ALA A 90 1.12 8.37 5.17
C ALA A 90 0.62 9.47 6.11
N GLY A 91 -0.53 9.26 6.73
CA GLY A 91 -1.18 10.24 7.59
C GLY A 91 -0.70 10.22 9.03
N VAL A 92 0.58 10.47 9.28
CA VAL A 92 1.19 10.42 10.61
C VAL A 92 1.72 11.77 11.08
N ALA A 93 1.85 11.95 12.39
CA ALA A 93 2.51 13.10 13.01
C ALA A 93 3.39 12.64 14.18
N ARG A 94 4.32 13.50 14.62
CA ARG A 94 5.06 13.27 15.87
C ARG A 94 4.20 13.66 17.05
N GLY A 95 3.93 12.71 17.95
CA GLY A 95 3.33 12.91 19.25
C GLY A 95 4.39 13.01 20.36
N GLU A 96 3.95 13.13 21.59
CA GLU A 96 4.85 13.24 22.76
C GLU A 96 5.66 11.95 22.98
N HIS A 97 5.08 10.79 22.69
CA HIS A 97 5.66 9.47 22.97
C HIS A 97 5.93 8.64 21.70
N GLY A 98 5.97 9.26 20.54
CA GLY A 98 6.19 8.56 19.26
C GLY A 98 5.29 9.05 18.15
N LEU A 99 5.12 8.23 17.11
CA LEU A 99 4.22 8.56 16.01
C LEU A 99 2.76 8.36 16.39
N VAL A 100 1.89 9.21 15.86
CA VAL A 100 0.45 9.16 16.04
C VAL A 100 -0.27 9.32 14.71
N ALA A 101 -1.46 8.71 14.61
CA ALA A 101 -2.35 8.87 13.48
C ALA A 101 -2.85 10.32 13.37
N ASN A 102 -2.72 10.95 12.22
CA ASN A 102 -3.09 12.36 11.97
C ASN A 102 -4.00 12.54 10.75
N SER A 103 -4.31 11.49 10.02
CA SER A 103 -5.20 11.53 8.86
C SER A 103 -5.96 10.21 8.73
N GLY A 104 -6.83 10.09 7.72
CA GLY A 104 -7.67 8.92 7.49
C GLY A 104 -6.87 7.65 7.21
N ARG A 105 -6.03 7.64 6.17
CA ARG A 105 -5.09 6.54 5.91
C ARG A 105 -3.79 6.84 6.65
N VAL A 106 -3.41 5.96 7.55
CA VAL A 106 -2.30 6.18 8.49
C VAL A 106 -1.00 5.64 7.94
N LEU A 107 -1.01 4.38 7.59
CA LEU A 107 0.13 3.68 7.01
C LEU A 107 -0.32 2.49 6.18
N LEU A 108 0.60 1.93 5.42
CA LEU A 108 0.42 0.69 4.70
C LEU A 108 1.56 -0.26 5.09
N VAL A 109 1.22 -1.52 5.34
CA VAL A 109 2.19 -2.61 5.41
C VAL A 109 2.13 -3.36 4.09
N GLU A 110 3.26 -3.48 3.43
CA GLU A 110 3.45 -4.18 2.17
C GLU A 110 4.34 -5.40 2.39
N THR A 111 4.05 -6.48 1.68
CA THR A 111 4.84 -7.71 1.69
C THR A 111 4.95 -8.30 0.30
N SER A 112 6.12 -8.84 -0.01
CA SER A 112 6.37 -9.63 -1.22
C SER A 112 6.57 -11.10 -0.85
N ALA A 113 6.04 -12.00 -1.69
CA ALA A 113 6.19 -13.45 -1.55
C ALA A 113 5.96 -14.15 -2.90
N ALA A 114 6.23 -15.46 -2.95
CA ALA A 114 6.16 -16.27 -4.17
C ALA A 114 4.78 -16.26 -4.87
N ASP A 115 3.70 -16.00 -4.14
CA ASP A 115 2.35 -15.87 -4.68
C ASP A 115 1.50 -14.93 -3.81
N ILE A 116 0.32 -14.56 -4.32
CA ILE A 116 -0.59 -13.63 -3.65
C ILE A 116 -1.11 -14.17 -2.32
N LYS A 117 -1.25 -15.49 -2.17
CA LYS A 117 -1.71 -16.11 -0.93
C LYS A 117 -0.62 -16.02 0.15
N ALA A 118 0.61 -16.34 -0.22
CA ALA A 118 1.76 -16.23 0.69
C ALA A 118 1.99 -14.76 1.11
N ALA A 119 1.89 -13.78 0.18
CA ALA A 119 1.97 -12.37 0.49
C ALA A 119 0.85 -11.93 1.43
N GLN A 120 -0.39 -12.40 1.21
CA GLN A 120 -1.53 -12.14 2.10
C GLN A 120 -1.29 -12.68 3.50
N ASP A 121 -0.89 -13.94 3.63
CA ASP A 121 -0.63 -14.56 4.93
C ASP A 121 0.49 -13.81 5.69
N LYS A 122 1.53 -13.41 4.96
CA LYS A 122 2.66 -12.68 5.51
C LYS A 122 2.26 -11.30 6.05
N VAL A 123 1.51 -10.51 5.28
CA VAL A 123 1.09 -9.17 5.72
C VAL A 123 0.16 -9.24 6.93
N TYR A 124 -0.79 -10.16 6.95
CA TYR A 124 -1.68 -10.30 8.12
C TYR A 124 -0.94 -10.87 9.34
N ALA A 125 0.03 -11.76 9.17
CA ALA A 125 0.87 -12.24 10.27
C ALA A 125 1.69 -11.10 10.93
N ILE A 126 1.97 -10.01 10.21
CA ILE A 126 2.59 -8.80 10.76
C ILE A 126 1.53 -7.95 11.48
N ILE A 127 0.46 -7.60 10.77
CA ILE A 127 -0.54 -6.62 11.25
C ILE A 127 -1.32 -7.14 12.46
N ASP A 128 -1.68 -8.43 12.49
CA ASP A 128 -2.46 -9.04 13.58
C ASP A 128 -1.73 -9.04 14.94
N LYS A 129 -0.42 -8.78 14.94
CA LYS A 129 0.38 -8.65 16.18
C LYS A 129 0.43 -7.22 16.71
N LEU A 130 -0.03 -6.24 15.92
CA LEU A 130 0.05 -4.83 16.27
C LEU A 130 -1.09 -4.42 17.20
N ASP A 131 -0.80 -3.54 18.16
CA ASP A 131 -1.86 -2.81 18.88
C ASP A 131 -2.40 -1.70 17.96
N THR A 132 -3.53 -1.98 17.32
CA THR A 132 -4.20 -1.04 16.40
C THR A 132 -5.32 -0.26 17.08
N LYS A 133 -5.28 -0.05 18.39
CA LYS A 133 -6.30 0.70 19.13
C LYS A 133 -6.51 2.09 18.53
N GLY A 134 -7.76 2.41 18.17
CA GLY A 134 -8.13 3.67 17.49
C GLY A 134 -7.83 3.68 15.98
N MET A 135 -7.46 2.53 15.44
CA MET A 135 -7.24 2.29 14.01
C MET A 135 -7.92 0.98 13.60
N PHE A 136 -8.07 0.77 12.29
CA PHE A 136 -8.61 -0.48 11.75
C PHE A 136 -7.99 -0.78 10.39
N TYR A 137 -8.15 -2.03 9.93
CA TYR A 137 -7.78 -2.48 8.60
C TYR A 137 -8.80 -3.51 8.09
N ARG A 138 -8.80 -3.74 6.79
CA ARG A 138 -9.66 -4.76 6.17
C ARG A 138 -8.97 -6.12 6.23
N HIS A 139 -9.74 -7.17 6.52
CA HIS A 139 -9.25 -8.56 6.60
C HIS A 139 -9.41 -9.34 5.28
N ASP A 140 -9.92 -8.70 4.22
CA ASP A 140 -10.27 -9.33 2.94
C ASP A 140 -9.44 -8.80 1.76
N ILE A 141 -8.34 -8.10 2.00
CA ILE A 141 -7.48 -7.61 0.92
C ILE A 141 -6.83 -8.80 0.20
N GLY A 142 -6.86 -8.78 -1.14
CA GLY A 142 -6.40 -9.89 -1.97
C GLY A 142 -7.49 -10.94 -2.28
N PHE A 143 -8.64 -10.93 -1.58
CA PHE A 143 -9.71 -11.92 -1.74
C PHE A 143 -10.13 -12.16 -3.19
N LYS A 144 -10.27 -11.11 -3.99
CA LYS A 144 -10.70 -11.24 -5.41
C LYS A 144 -9.65 -11.97 -6.26
N ALA A 145 -8.37 -11.72 -6.02
CA ALA A 145 -7.30 -12.37 -6.76
C ALA A 145 -7.16 -13.86 -6.40
N LEU A 146 -7.51 -14.23 -5.16
CA LEU A 146 -7.46 -15.61 -4.67
C LEU A 146 -8.67 -16.46 -5.11
N ASN A 147 -9.76 -15.82 -5.57
CA ASN A 147 -11.01 -16.48 -5.97
C ASN A 147 -11.38 -16.18 -7.44
N ALA A 148 -10.42 -15.73 -8.25
CA ALA A 148 -10.59 -15.44 -9.66
C ALA A 148 -10.43 -16.69 -10.55
#